data_c44b94791096fae8fc6ad6edcb2ed995
#
_entry.id   c44b94791096fae8fc6ad6edcb2ed995
#
_cell.length_a   1.000
_cell.length_b   1.000
_cell.length_c   1.000
_cell.angle_alpha   90.00
_cell.angle_beta   90.00
_cell.angle_gamma   90.00
#
_symmetry.space_group_name_H-M   'P 1'
#
loop_
_entity.id
_entity.type
_entity.pdbx_description
1 polymer ?
#
loop_
_entity_poly.entity_id
_entity_poly.type
_entity_poly.pdbx_seq_one_letter_code
_entity_poly.pdbx_strand_id
1 'polypeptide(L)'
;MISVAAHSSQYALPSGTLTGGAIATFSSYGPTLDERSKPDISAPGVSVCSAVSSFTDNSFSNAQTVSFNGTDYKFTRISGTSMSSPMVTGVVALILEANHYLMPWQVKDIIRQSARTDSYTGVIPAGGSLRWGMGKLDAYEAIKLALNTVSIDQTAEESFVKVFPNPTTGLLYIQGNLTGNETFQLIGLDGKILLNGQLEIGKLDLSALQTGMYILNIHSNSGDKSVQVIKE
;
A
#
# COMPACT_ATOMS: atom_id res chain seq x y z
N MET A 1 3.30 9.32 2.48
CA MET A 1 2.64 9.37 3.82
C MET A 1 1.17 9.69 3.64
N ILE A 2 0.28 8.99 4.37
CA ILE A 2 -1.17 9.25 4.45
C ILE A 2 -1.45 9.81 5.84
N SER A 3 -2.09 10.98 5.94
CA SER A 3 -2.52 11.57 7.21
C SER A 3 -4.01 11.28 7.43
N VAL A 4 -4.36 10.89 8.65
CA VAL A 4 -5.67 10.33 8.97
C VAL A 4 -6.34 11.14 10.07
N ALA A 5 -7.56 11.61 9.81
CA ALA A 5 -8.44 12.19 10.82
C ALA A 5 -9.23 11.08 11.56
N ALA A 6 -9.75 11.44 12.74
CA ALA A 6 -10.55 10.53 13.55
C ALA A 6 -12.03 10.93 13.51
N HIS A 7 -12.90 9.93 13.28
CA HIS A 7 -14.34 10.08 13.48
C HIS A 7 -14.88 8.93 14.37
N SER A 8 -16.09 9.08 14.90
CA SER A 8 -16.75 8.01 15.62
C SER A 8 -17.26 6.95 14.65
N SER A 9 -17.23 5.68 15.07
CA SER A 9 -17.81 4.59 14.27
C SER A 9 -19.30 4.86 14.06
N GLN A 10 -19.78 4.58 12.85
CA GLN A 10 -21.19 4.63 12.52
C GLN A 10 -21.77 3.22 12.59
N TYR A 11 -22.89 3.05 13.28
CA TYR A 11 -23.56 1.77 13.40
C TYR A 11 -25.09 1.96 13.45
N ALA A 12 -25.80 0.95 13.01
CA ALA A 12 -27.25 0.92 13.10
C ALA A 12 -27.69 0.42 14.48
N LEU A 13 -28.61 1.14 15.11
CA LEU A 13 -29.32 0.65 16.28
C LEU A 13 -30.35 -0.44 15.87
N PRO A 14 -30.84 -1.25 16.83
CA PRO A 14 -31.93 -2.21 16.57
C PRO A 14 -33.19 -1.58 15.95
N SER A 15 -33.40 -0.27 16.21
CA SER A 15 -34.46 0.54 15.60
C SER A 15 -34.24 0.87 14.11
N GLY A 16 -33.11 0.50 13.53
CA GLY A 16 -32.68 0.93 12.19
C GLY A 16 -32.08 2.34 12.14
N THR A 17 -32.06 3.07 13.24
CA THR A 17 -31.49 4.42 13.31
C THR A 17 -29.97 4.34 13.27
N LEU A 18 -29.33 5.08 12.34
CA LEU A 18 -27.88 5.24 12.30
C LEU A 18 -27.42 6.21 13.37
N THR A 19 -26.38 5.84 14.09
CA THR A 19 -25.75 6.69 15.10
C THR A 19 -24.22 6.68 14.91
N GLY A 20 -23.58 7.71 15.48
CA GLY A 20 -22.14 7.89 15.29
C GLY A 20 -21.81 8.49 13.91
N GLY A 21 -20.55 8.48 13.57
CA GLY A 21 -20.06 8.98 12.28
C GLY A 21 -19.58 10.45 12.29
N ALA A 22 -19.73 11.18 13.38
CA ALA A 22 -19.26 12.56 13.51
C ALA A 22 -17.73 12.62 13.66
N ILE A 23 -17.12 13.71 13.15
CA ILE A 23 -15.69 13.98 13.37
C ILE A 23 -15.40 14.11 14.87
N ALA A 24 -14.29 13.56 15.33
CA ALA A 24 -13.88 13.67 16.72
C ALA A 24 -13.38 15.08 17.03
N THR A 25 -13.77 15.61 18.18
CA THR A 25 -13.38 16.97 18.60
C THR A 25 -11.87 17.14 18.79
N PHE A 26 -11.18 16.05 19.12
CA PHE A 26 -9.72 16.03 19.27
C PHE A 26 -8.96 15.84 17.96
N SER A 27 -9.67 15.52 16.85
CA SER A 27 -9.01 15.32 15.57
C SER A 27 -8.47 16.63 15.03
N SER A 28 -7.15 16.69 14.82
CA SER A 28 -6.51 17.84 14.19
C SER A 28 -7.01 18.02 12.76
N TYR A 29 -6.97 19.25 12.29
CA TYR A 29 -7.40 19.65 10.96
C TYR A 29 -6.36 20.55 10.29
N GLY A 30 -6.42 20.62 8.97
CA GLY A 30 -5.52 21.41 8.16
C GLY A 30 -5.95 22.89 8.01
N PRO A 31 -5.21 23.64 7.18
CA PRO A 31 -4.07 23.20 6.41
C PRO A 31 -2.83 23.04 7.29
N THR A 32 -1.76 22.44 6.73
CA THR A 32 -0.42 22.43 7.34
C THR A 32 0.19 23.85 7.25
N LEU A 33 1.28 24.09 8.00
CA LEU A 33 1.98 25.39 7.98
C LEU A 33 2.50 25.76 6.57
N ASP A 34 2.75 24.77 5.73
CA ASP A 34 3.13 24.92 4.33
C ASP A 34 1.93 24.81 3.37
N GLU A 35 0.74 25.10 3.85
CA GLU A 35 -0.54 25.21 3.12
C GLU A 35 -1.03 23.94 2.41
N ARG A 36 -0.46 22.77 2.69
CA ARG A 36 -0.97 21.52 2.13
C ARG A 36 -2.33 21.17 2.73
N SER A 37 -3.27 20.78 1.88
CA SER A 37 -4.56 20.24 2.33
C SER A 37 -4.36 18.88 3.04
N LYS A 38 -4.69 18.85 4.32
CA LYS A 38 -4.65 17.66 5.20
C LYS A 38 -5.88 17.69 6.10
N PRO A 39 -6.36 16.52 6.58
CA PRO A 39 -5.88 15.15 6.38
C PRO A 39 -6.13 14.65 4.95
N ASP A 40 -5.60 13.44 4.60
CA ASP A 40 -5.90 12.79 3.31
C ASP A 40 -7.25 12.06 3.36
N ILE A 41 -7.58 11.45 4.51
CA ILE A 41 -8.76 10.59 4.73
C ILE A 41 -9.16 10.64 6.20
N SER A 42 -10.38 10.23 6.54
CA SER A 42 -10.80 10.00 7.92
C SER A 42 -11.17 8.53 8.16
N ALA A 43 -10.92 8.03 9.36
CA ALA A 43 -11.23 6.68 9.76
C ALA A 43 -11.75 6.60 11.22
N PRO A 44 -12.41 5.52 11.64
CA PRO A 44 -12.85 5.35 13.02
C PRO A 44 -11.70 5.47 14.01
N GLY A 45 -11.85 6.35 14.99
CA GLY A 45 -10.82 6.61 16.00
C GLY A 45 -11.41 6.94 17.38
N VAL A 46 -12.72 6.79 17.55
CA VAL A 46 -13.40 7.04 18.82
C VAL A 46 -13.87 5.71 19.42
N SER A 47 -13.47 5.44 20.65
CA SER A 47 -13.88 4.24 21.41
C SER A 47 -13.57 2.93 20.67
N VAL A 48 -12.39 2.86 20.06
CA VAL A 48 -11.93 1.68 19.33
C VAL A 48 -11.49 0.61 20.33
N CYS A 49 -12.06 -0.58 20.22
CA CYS A 49 -11.73 -1.74 21.06
C CYS A 49 -10.51 -2.46 20.49
N SER A 50 -9.52 -2.72 21.34
CA SER A 50 -8.33 -3.48 20.96
C SER A 50 -7.75 -4.22 22.17
N ALA A 51 -6.89 -5.20 21.89
CA ALA A 51 -6.11 -5.89 22.93
C ALA A 51 -5.14 -4.92 23.59
N VAL A 52 -4.90 -5.15 24.86
CA VAL A 52 -3.92 -4.43 25.68
C VAL A 52 -2.70 -5.31 25.85
N SER A 53 -1.50 -4.74 25.67
CA SER A 53 -0.25 -5.45 25.93
C SER A 53 -0.19 -5.93 27.38
N SER A 54 0.22 -7.18 27.59
CA SER A 54 0.50 -7.72 28.93
C SER A 54 1.71 -7.07 29.61
N PHE A 55 2.52 -6.35 28.84
CA PHE A 55 3.72 -5.65 29.33
C PHE A 55 3.51 -4.15 29.57
N THR A 56 2.26 -3.67 29.50
CA THR A 56 1.98 -2.25 29.77
C THR A 56 1.81 -1.99 31.25
N ASP A 57 2.44 -0.93 31.76
CA ASP A 57 2.23 -0.40 33.10
C ASP A 57 0.95 0.44 33.22
N ASN A 58 0.28 0.72 32.08
CA ASN A 58 -0.95 1.48 32.08
C ASN A 58 -2.13 0.64 32.58
N SER A 59 -2.84 1.14 33.59
CA SER A 59 -4.11 0.59 34.02
C SER A 59 -5.25 1.26 33.25
N PHE A 60 -6.10 0.45 32.65
CA PHE A 60 -7.29 0.93 31.96
C PHE A 60 -8.53 0.54 32.80
N SER A 61 -9.21 1.54 33.34
CA SER A 61 -10.37 1.34 34.23
C SER A 61 -11.52 0.55 33.59
N ASN A 62 -11.63 0.58 32.28
CA ASN A 62 -12.67 -0.08 31.50
C ASN A 62 -12.19 -1.34 30.77
N ALA A 63 -11.03 -1.90 31.16
CA ALA A 63 -10.51 -3.11 30.55
C ALA A 63 -11.43 -4.30 30.86
N GLN A 64 -11.74 -5.08 29.83
CA GLN A 64 -12.43 -6.36 29.93
C GLN A 64 -11.39 -7.48 29.81
N THR A 65 -11.52 -8.50 30.65
CA THR A 65 -10.64 -9.67 30.63
C THR A 65 -11.36 -10.83 29.96
N VAL A 66 -10.71 -11.49 29.04
CA VAL A 66 -11.15 -12.72 28.38
C VAL A 66 -10.12 -13.79 28.69
N SER A 67 -10.56 -14.87 29.38
CA SER A 67 -9.70 -16.03 29.66
C SER A 67 -9.79 -17.05 28.54
N PHE A 68 -8.63 -17.44 27.98
CA PHE A 68 -8.51 -18.45 26.94
C PHE A 68 -7.31 -19.36 27.22
N ASN A 69 -7.52 -20.66 27.26
CA ASN A 69 -6.48 -21.68 27.56
C ASN A 69 -5.68 -21.37 28.84
N GLY A 70 -6.35 -20.92 29.89
CA GLY A 70 -5.73 -20.61 31.19
C GLY A 70 -4.94 -19.31 31.24
N THR A 71 -4.98 -18.50 30.18
CA THR A 71 -4.33 -17.19 30.10
C THR A 71 -5.37 -16.08 29.98
N ASP A 72 -5.17 -14.99 30.71
CA ASP A 72 -6.04 -13.83 30.70
C ASP A 72 -5.55 -12.78 29.69
N TYR A 73 -6.44 -12.38 28.79
CA TYR A 73 -6.21 -11.34 27.78
C TYR A 73 -7.10 -10.14 28.07
N LYS A 74 -6.50 -8.96 28.13
CA LYS A 74 -7.23 -7.73 28.39
C LYS A 74 -7.54 -6.98 27.10
N PHE A 75 -8.74 -6.44 27.03
CA PHE A 75 -9.22 -5.57 25.94
C PHE A 75 -9.75 -4.28 26.54
N THR A 76 -9.51 -3.15 25.86
CA THR A 76 -10.07 -1.87 26.28
C THR A 76 -10.50 -1.04 25.09
N ARG A 77 -11.22 0.05 25.37
CA ARG A 77 -11.63 1.03 24.35
C ARG A 77 -10.88 2.33 24.60
N ILE A 78 -10.17 2.80 23.58
CA ILE A 78 -9.46 4.07 23.60
C ILE A 78 -9.82 4.90 22.38
N SER A 79 -9.57 6.21 22.46
CA SER A 79 -9.86 7.15 21.38
C SER A 79 -8.61 7.93 21.01
N GLY A 80 -8.44 8.21 19.74
CA GLY A 80 -7.32 8.97 19.21
C GLY A 80 -7.17 8.78 17.70
N THR A 81 -6.50 9.71 17.05
CA THR A 81 -6.06 9.53 15.65
C THR A 81 -5.05 8.37 15.52
N SER A 82 -4.38 8.00 16.62
CA SER A 82 -3.56 6.80 16.73
C SER A 82 -4.36 5.50 16.54
N MET A 83 -5.70 5.52 16.75
CA MET A 83 -6.59 4.39 16.50
C MET A 83 -7.16 4.41 15.08
N SER A 84 -7.28 5.59 14.49
CA SER A 84 -7.70 5.73 13.09
C SER A 84 -6.61 5.29 12.11
N SER A 85 -5.35 5.59 12.41
CA SER A 85 -4.22 5.29 11.53
C SER A 85 -4.07 3.79 11.22
N PRO A 86 -4.10 2.86 12.19
CA PRO A 86 -4.01 1.42 11.91
C PRO A 86 -5.23 0.89 11.14
N MET A 87 -6.40 1.52 11.22
CA MET A 87 -7.54 1.15 10.37
C MET A 87 -7.21 1.38 8.89
N VAL A 88 -6.61 2.53 8.57
CA VAL A 88 -6.15 2.82 7.19
C VAL A 88 -5.02 1.86 6.79
N THR A 89 -4.10 1.57 7.70
CA THR A 89 -3.01 0.60 7.44
C THR A 89 -3.56 -0.80 7.11
N GLY A 90 -4.59 -1.24 7.80
CA GLY A 90 -5.26 -2.50 7.50
C GLY A 90 -5.89 -2.51 6.10
N VAL A 91 -6.54 -1.41 5.70
CA VAL A 91 -7.09 -1.28 4.34
C VAL A 91 -5.99 -1.21 3.28
N VAL A 92 -4.85 -0.55 3.56
CA VAL A 92 -3.66 -0.59 2.68
C VAL A 92 -3.17 -2.02 2.47
N ALA A 93 -3.11 -2.83 3.54
CA ALA A 93 -2.71 -4.23 3.43
C ALA A 93 -3.68 -5.03 2.53
N LEU A 94 -4.99 -4.82 2.67
CA LEU A 94 -6.00 -5.46 1.82
C LEU A 94 -5.93 -4.98 0.35
N ILE A 95 -5.64 -3.71 0.11
CA ILE A 95 -5.40 -3.17 -1.24
C ILE A 95 -4.21 -3.85 -1.89
N LEU A 96 -3.10 -4.01 -1.16
CA LEU A 96 -1.88 -4.65 -1.65
C LEU A 96 -2.03 -6.17 -1.80
N GLU A 97 -2.87 -6.82 -0.99
CA GLU A 97 -3.26 -8.22 -1.19
C GLU A 97 -4.06 -8.38 -2.48
N ALA A 98 -4.99 -7.46 -2.75
CA ALA A 98 -5.78 -7.46 -3.98
C ALA A 98 -4.94 -7.16 -5.21
N ASN A 99 -3.95 -6.28 -5.10
CA ASN A 99 -3.05 -5.90 -6.19
C ASN A 99 -1.68 -5.45 -5.64
N HIS A 100 -0.74 -6.38 -5.59
CA HIS A 100 0.60 -6.16 -5.02
C HIS A 100 1.56 -5.36 -5.94
N TYR A 101 1.15 -5.06 -7.17
CA TYR A 101 1.94 -4.24 -8.10
C TYR A 101 1.71 -2.74 -7.94
N LEU A 102 0.77 -2.34 -7.07
CA LEU A 102 0.46 -0.93 -6.87
C LEU A 102 1.63 -0.17 -6.21
N MET A 103 1.98 0.95 -6.81
CA MET A 103 2.94 1.88 -6.22
C MET A 103 2.32 2.65 -5.04
N PRO A 104 3.13 3.14 -4.08
CA PRO A 104 2.61 3.84 -2.89
C PRO A 104 1.69 5.04 -3.19
N TRP A 105 1.93 5.74 -4.28
CA TRP A 105 1.07 6.86 -4.70
C TRP A 105 -0.28 6.37 -5.24
N GLN A 106 -0.32 5.23 -5.95
CA GLN A 106 -1.56 4.60 -6.44
C GLN A 106 -2.43 4.12 -5.28
N VAL A 107 -1.83 3.47 -4.28
CA VAL A 107 -2.52 3.08 -3.05
C VAL A 107 -3.15 4.29 -2.35
N LYS A 108 -2.41 5.39 -2.26
CA LYS A 108 -2.93 6.64 -1.70
C LYS A 108 -4.11 7.20 -2.52
N ASP A 109 -3.99 7.17 -3.83
CA ASP A 109 -5.05 7.66 -4.71
C ASP A 109 -6.29 6.77 -4.66
N ILE A 110 -6.15 5.45 -4.59
CA ILE A 110 -7.24 4.50 -4.38
C ILE A 110 -8.00 4.84 -3.09
N ILE A 111 -7.30 5.01 -1.96
CA ILE A 111 -7.93 5.38 -0.68
C ILE A 111 -8.69 6.70 -0.78
N ARG A 112 -8.16 7.67 -1.51
CA ARG A 112 -8.80 8.98 -1.68
C ARG A 112 -10.02 8.93 -2.61
N GLN A 113 -9.92 8.18 -3.71
CA GLN A 113 -10.99 8.04 -4.70
C GLN A 113 -12.15 7.17 -4.21
N SER A 114 -11.87 6.15 -3.41
CA SER A 114 -12.87 5.27 -2.81
C SER A 114 -13.54 5.86 -1.56
N ALA A 115 -13.10 7.03 -1.09
CA ALA A 115 -13.64 7.64 0.12
C ALA A 115 -15.14 7.91 -0.02
N ARG A 116 -15.91 7.50 1.00
CA ARG A 116 -17.35 7.76 1.04
C ARG A 116 -17.69 9.06 1.75
N THR A 117 -18.79 9.65 1.37
CA THR A 117 -19.39 10.81 2.01
C THR A 117 -20.75 10.48 2.62
N ASP A 118 -21.19 11.23 3.60
CA ASP A 118 -22.51 11.10 4.21
C ASP A 118 -23.00 12.46 4.76
N SER A 119 -24.09 12.44 5.53
CA SER A 119 -24.67 13.66 6.11
C SER A 119 -23.73 14.41 7.06
N TYR A 120 -22.75 13.72 7.68
CA TYR A 120 -21.76 14.35 8.57
C TYR A 120 -20.61 14.98 7.80
N THR A 121 -20.17 14.37 6.71
CA THR A 121 -19.11 14.96 5.89
C THR A 121 -19.60 16.13 5.06
N GLY A 122 -20.87 16.10 4.69
CA GLY A 122 -21.42 16.98 3.67
C GLY A 122 -20.73 16.79 2.32
N VAL A 123 -20.80 17.81 1.47
CA VAL A 123 -20.11 17.83 0.17
C VAL A 123 -18.62 18.10 0.40
N ILE A 124 -17.78 17.22 -0.09
CA ILE A 124 -16.32 17.37 -0.04
C ILE A 124 -15.85 18.10 -1.31
N PRO A 125 -15.10 19.21 -1.19
CA PRO A 125 -14.49 19.89 -2.34
C PRO A 125 -13.49 18.97 -3.08
N ALA A 126 -13.24 19.24 -4.36
CA ALA A 126 -12.28 18.45 -5.17
C ALA A 126 -10.86 18.40 -4.55
N GLY A 127 -10.44 19.45 -3.84
CA GLY A 127 -9.17 19.48 -3.09
C GLY A 127 -9.20 18.76 -1.75
N GLY A 128 -10.34 18.20 -1.34
CA GLY A 128 -10.55 17.61 -0.01
C GLY A 128 -11.01 18.63 1.04
N SER A 129 -11.52 18.12 2.14
CA SER A 129 -11.90 18.87 3.33
C SER A 129 -10.73 18.95 4.30
N LEU A 130 -10.50 20.11 4.91
CA LEU A 130 -9.48 20.25 5.95
C LEU A 130 -9.79 19.47 7.25
N ARG A 131 -10.99 18.92 7.37
CA ARG A 131 -11.42 18.08 8.50
C ARG A 131 -11.52 16.60 8.15
N TRP A 132 -12.03 16.27 6.96
CA TRP A 132 -12.39 14.93 6.55
C TRP A 132 -11.41 14.33 5.54
N GLY A 133 -10.52 15.13 4.96
CA GLY A 133 -9.77 14.76 3.77
C GLY A 133 -10.72 14.57 2.59
N MET A 134 -10.57 13.47 1.89
CA MET A 134 -11.49 13.12 0.79
C MET A 134 -12.80 12.46 1.28
N GLY A 135 -12.95 12.25 2.59
CA GLY A 135 -14.14 11.67 3.20
C GLY A 135 -13.80 10.61 4.25
N LYS A 136 -14.68 9.63 4.39
CA LYS A 136 -14.51 8.48 5.29
C LYS A 136 -13.94 7.30 4.53
N LEU A 137 -13.03 6.57 5.18
CA LEU A 137 -12.45 5.34 4.66
C LEU A 137 -13.54 4.33 4.28
N ASP A 138 -13.47 3.80 3.06
CA ASP A 138 -14.30 2.70 2.58
C ASP A 138 -13.42 1.57 2.06
N ALA A 139 -13.30 0.52 2.86
CA ALA A 139 -12.44 -0.61 2.55
C ALA A 139 -12.96 -1.42 1.35
N TYR A 140 -14.28 -1.56 1.24
CA TYR A 140 -14.89 -2.35 0.16
C TYR A 140 -14.68 -1.69 -1.21
N GLU A 141 -15.00 -0.40 -1.33
CA GLU A 141 -14.79 0.33 -2.59
C GLU A 141 -13.29 0.49 -2.90
N ALA A 142 -12.43 0.60 -1.89
CA ALA A 142 -10.98 0.65 -2.09
C ALA A 142 -10.43 -0.66 -2.68
N ILE A 143 -10.84 -1.81 -2.15
CA ILE A 143 -10.43 -3.12 -2.67
C ILE A 143 -10.96 -3.33 -4.08
N LYS A 144 -12.23 -2.99 -4.31
CA LYS A 144 -12.86 -3.10 -5.63
C LYS A 144 -12.15 -2.22 -6.67
N LEU A 145 -11.76 -1.01 -6.29
CA LEU A 145 -10.97 -0.13 -7.14
C LEU A 145 -9.58 -0.69 -7.40
N ALA A 146 -8.92 -1.27 -6.38
CA ALA A 146 -7.60 -1.91 -6.52
C ALA A 146 -7.63 -3.10 -7.50
N LEU A 147 -8.67 -3.94 -7.43
CA LEU A 147 -8.88 -5.05 -8.37
C LEU A 147 -9.14 -4.57 -9.82
N ASN A 148 -9.81 -3.42 -9.96
CA ASN A 148 -10.11 -2.83 -11.26
C ASN A 148 -9.00 -1.90 -11.77
N THR A 149 -8.06 -1.54 -10.90
CA THR A 149 -6.86 -0.81 -11.30
C THR A 149 -5.94 -1.81 -11.99
N VAL A 150 -6.20 -2.04 -13.25
CA VAL A 150 -5.23 -2.67 -14.13
C VAL A 150 -4.03 -1.74 -14.11
N SER A 151 -2.88 -2.22 -13.66
CA SER A 151 -1.64 -1.52 -13.94
C SER A 151 -1.63 -1.31 -15.44
N ILE A 152 -1.47 -0.08 -15.89
CA ILE A 152 -1.32 0.24 -17.32
C ILE A 152 -0.17 -0.58 -17.94
N ASP A 153 0.71 -1.13 -17.10
CA ASP A 153 1.72 -2.12 -17.48
C ASP A 153 1.18 -3.54 -17.76
N GLN A 154 -0.09 -3.86 -17.48
CA GLN A 154 -0.69 -5.16 -17.89
C GLN A 154 -1.41 -5.11 -19.24
N THR A 155 -1.54 -3.95 -19.87
CA THR A 155 -1.93 -3.87 -21.29
C THR A 155 -0.72 -3.84 -22.24
N ALA A 156 0.50 -3.73 -21.73
CA ALA A 156 1.62 -4.34 -22.40
C ALA A 156 1.47 -5.84 -22.16
N GLU A 157 0.79 -6.52 -23.09
CA GLU A 157 0.66 -7.97 -23.22
C GLU A 157 1.81 -8.69 -22.53
N GLU A 158 1.56 -9.91 -22.06
CA GLU A 158 2.52 -10.94 -21.64
C GLU A 158 3.76 -11.07 -22.55
N SER A 159 4.46 -9.99 -22.82
CA SER A 159 5.85 -10.03 -23.26
C SER A 159 6.73 -10.09 -22.02
N PHE A 160 6.40 -11.05 -21.13
CA PHE A 160 7.16 -11.24 -19.92
C PHE A 160 8.48 -11.90 -20.25
N VAL A 161 9.50 -11.08 -20.27
CA VAL A 161 10.84 -11.60 -20.07
C VAL A 161 10.95 -11.96 -18.59
N LYS A 162 10.96 -13.25 -18.28
CA LYS A 162 11.27 -13.78 -16.97
C LYS A 162 12.78 -14.07 -16.92
N VAL A 163 13.40 -13.66 -15.82
CA VAL A 163 14.83 -13.85 -15.60
C VAL A 163 14.99 -14.71 -14.35
N PHE A 164 15.64 -15.86 -14.49
CA PHE A 164 15.83 -16.80 -13.39
C PHE A 164 17.11 -17.65 -13.57
N PRO A 165 17.68 -18.20 -12.48
CA PRO A 165 17.36 -17.90 -11.09
C PRO A 165 17.77 -16.47 -10.72
N ASN A 166 17.04 -15.88 -9.80
CA ASN A 166 17.40 -14.60 -9.23
C ASN A 166 17.07 -14.64 -7.71
N PRO A 167 18.06 -14.72 -6.83
CA PRO A 167 19.52 -14.59 -7.06
C PRO A 167 20.14 -15.67 -7.94
N THR A 168 21.30 -15.33 -8.56
CA THR A 168 22.06 -16.23 -9.42
C THR A 168 23.51 -16.38 -8.98
N THR A 169 24.10 -17.54 -9.18
CA THR A 169 25.55 -17.77 -9.00
C THR A 169 26.37 -17.40 -10.24
N GLY A 170 25.72 -17.01 -11.34
CA GLY A 170 26.39 -16.55 -12.54
C GLY A 170 25.58 -16.69 -13.83
N LEU A 171 24.84 -17.78 -14.00
CA LEU A 171 24.05 -17.99 -15.20
C LEU A 171 22.60 -17.61 -14.99
N LEU A 172 22.11 -16.67 -15.81
CA LEU A 172 20.70 -16.29 -15.88
C LEU A 172 20.03 -16.89 -17.11
N TYR A 173 18.85 -17.42 -16.94
CA TYR A 173 17.96 -17.78 -18.04
C TYR A 173 16.95 -16.66 -18.27
N ILE A 174 16.71 -16.37 -19.53
CA ILE A 174 15.79 -15.34 -19.96
C ILE A 174 14.72 -16.03 -20.82
N GLN A 175 13.49 -15.99 -20.31
CA GLN A 175 12.32 -16.60 -20.95
C GLN A 175 11.30 -15.52 -21.27
N GLY A 176 10.77 -15.50 -22.49
CA GLY A 176 9.74 -14.54 -22.92
C GLY A 176 9.49 -14.60 -24.41
N ASN A 177 8.60 -13.76 -24.89
CA ASN A 177 8.33 -13.59 -26.31
C ASN A 177 9.46 -12.76 -26.97
N LEU A 178 10.65 -13.36 -27.08
CA LEU A 178 11.81 -12.74 -27.71
C LEU A 178 11.86 -13.08 -29.18
N THR A 179 12.12 -12.07 -30.02
CA THR A 179 12.18 -12.20 -31.48
C THR A 179 13.59 -12.48 -32.00
N GLY A 180 14.59 -12.40 -31.09
CA GLY A 180 16.02 -12.58 -31.40
C GLY A 180 16.74 -11.30 -31.84
N ASN A 181 16.04 -10.17 -31.85
CA ASN A 181 16.60 -8.85 -32.18
C ASN A 181 16.76 -7.94 -30.98
N GLU A 182 16.48 -8.45 -29.78
CA GLU A 182 16.56 -7.69 -28.55
C GLU A 182 18.01 -7.40 -28.20
N THR A 183 18.24 -6.23 -27.61
CA THR A 183 19.52 -5.87 -27.01
C THR A 183 19.39 -5.76 -25.51
N PHE A 184 20.50 -5.93 -24.81
CA PHE A 184 20.53 -5.76 -23.37
C PHE A 184 21.67 -4.86 -22.91
N GLN A 185 21.47 -4.24 -21.74
CA GLN A 185 22.50 -3.56 -20.98
C GLN A 185 22.41 -4.01 -19.52
N LEU A 186 23.53 -4.44 -18.97
CA LEU A 186 23.66 -4.71 -17.54
C LEU A 186 24.41 -3.54 -16.88
N ILE A 187 23.77 -2.93 -15.91
CA ILE A 187 24.22 -1.69 -15.28
C ILE A 187 24.51 -1.95 -13.81
N GLY A 188 25.64 -1.50 -13.33
CA GLY A 188 26.00 -1.47 -11.91
C GLY A 188 25.22 -0.40 -11.14
N LEU A 189 25.21 -0.47 -9.82
CA LEU A 189 24.55 0.55 -8.98
C LEU A 189 25.20 1.94 -9.09
N ASP A 190 26.42 2.02 -9.59
CA ASP A 190 27.12 3.27 -9.92
C ASP A 190 26.70 3.89 -11.26
N GLY A 191 25.74 3.26 -11.95
CA GLY A 191 25.23 3.70 -13.26
C GLY A 191 26.11 3.32 -14.44
N LYS A 192 27.21 2.58 -14.25
CA LYS A 192 28.08 2.15 -15.35
C LYS A 192 27.50 0.92 -16.05
N ILE A 193 27.55 0.93 -17.38
CA ILE A 193 27.24 -0.24 -18.18
C ILE A 193 28.43 -1.21 -18.08
N LEU A 194 28.18 -2.40 -17.55
CA LEU A 194 29.16 -3.45 -17.32
C LEU A 194 29.19 -4.45 -18.47
N LEU A 195 28.01 -4.79 -19.01
CA LEU A 195 27.82 -5.66 -20.17
C LEU A 195 26.75 -5.07 -21.07
N ASN A 196 26.91 -5.23 -22.36
CA ASN A 196 25.88 -4.91 -23.35
C ASN A 196 26.05 -5.81 -24.57
N GLY A 197 24.99 -5.97 -25.33
CA GLY A 197 25.04 -6.75 -26.56
C GLY A 197 23.65 -7.12 -27.06
N GLN A 198 23.64 -8.00 -28.06
CA GLN A 198 22.42 -8.63 -28.51
C GLN A 198 22.03 -9.72 -27.52
N LEU A 199 20.76 -9.81 -27.18
CA LEU A 199 20.27 -10.80 -26.24
C LEU A 199 20.13 -12.15 -26.96
N GLU A 200 21.03 -13.06 -26.68
CA GLU A 200 20.88 -14.44 -27.16
C GLU A 200 19.68 -15.09 -26.44
N ILE A 201 18.79 -15.70 -27.22
CA ILE A 201 17.61 -16.34 -26.66
C ILE A 201 18.05 -17.44 -25.70
N GLY A 202 17.68 -17.28 -24.45
CA GLY A 202 17.76 -18.32 -23.43
C GLY A 202 18.71 -18.06 -22.27
N LYS A 203 19.85 -17.36 -22.40
CA LYS A 203 20.78 -17.23 -21.27
C LYS A 203 21.71 -16.03 -21.36
N LEU A 204 22.10 -15.54 -20.19
CA LEU A 204 23.11 -14.49 -20.00
C LEU A 204 24.11 -14.96 -18.93
N ASP A 205 25.39 -14.94 -19.24
CA ASP A 205 26.44 -15.35 -18.30
C ASP A 205 27.01 -14.14 -17.58
N LEU A 206 26.86 -14.13 -16.26
CA LEU A 206 27.36 -13.11 -15.33
C LEU A 206 28.49 -13.65 -14.46
N SER A 207 29.08 -14.81 -14.77
CA SER A 207 30.07 -15.48 -13.91
C SER A 207 31.32 -14.63 -13.68
N ALA A 208 31.67 -13.76 -14.65
CA ALA A 208 32.80 -12.86 -14.53
C ALA A 208 32.56 -11.63 -13.62
N LEU A 209 31.31 -11.40 -13.20
CA LEU A 209 30.98 -10.25 -12.35
C LEU A 209 31.11 -10.60 -10.87
N GLN A 210 31.36 -9.57 -10.07
CA GLN A 210 31.41 -9.71 -8.62
C GLN A 210 30.02 -9.95 -8.04
N THR A 211 29.95 -10.49 -6.82
CA THR A 211 28.73 -10.57 -6.01
C THR A 211 28.17 -9.14 -5.82
N GLY A 212 26.89 -8.97 -6.09
CA GLY A 212 26.27 -7.66 -6.00
C GLY A 212 24.91 -7.59 -6.69
N MET A 213 24.35 -6.39 -6.67
CA MET A 213 23.09 -6.06 -7.31
C MET A 213 23.33 -5.31 -8.62
N TYR A 214 22.60 -5.69 -9.66
CA TYR A 214 22.69 -5.14 -11.00
C TYR A 214 21.31 -4.84 -11.57
N ILE A 215 21.25 -3.98 -12.57
CA ILE A 215 20.02 -3.72 -13.33
C ILE A 215 20.23 -4.22 -14.75
N LEU A 216 19.41 -5.18 -15.16
CA LEU A 216 19.36 -5.68 -16.52
C LEU A 216 18.26 -4.95 -17.29
N ASN A 217 18.65 -4.10 -18.23
CA ASN A 217 17.74 -3.48 -19.19
C ASN A 217 17.71 -4.29 -20.47
N ILE A 218 16.52 -4.63 -20.93
CA ILE A 218 16.27 -5.35 -22.18
C ILE A 218 15.45 -4.43 -23.07
N HIS A 219 15.97 -4.15 -24.27
CA HIS A 219 15.33 -3.31 -25.27
C HIS A 219 14.76 -4.19 -26.38
N SER A 220 13.47 -4.04 -26.63
CA SER A 220 12.76 -4.77 -27.68
C SER A 220 11.83 -3.86 -28.48
N ASN A 221 11.38 -4.31 -29.64
CA ASN A 221 10.40 -3.59 -30.45
C ASN A 221 9.04 -3.41 -29.78
N SER A 222 8.74 -4.26 -28.76
CA SER A 222 7.51 -4.21 -27.97
C SER A 222 7.64 -3.35 -26.70
N GLY A 223 8.81 -2.76 -26.44
CA GLY A 223 9.08 -1.92 -25.28
C GLY A 223 10.32 -2.35 -24.50
N ASP A 224 10.77 -1.47 -23.61
CA ASP A 224 11.93 -1.68 -22.76
C ASP A 224 11.52 -2.32 -21.44
N LYS A 225 12.35 -3.24 -20.93
CA LYS A 225 12.16 -3.93 -19.65
C LYS A 225 13.40 -3.80 -18.77
N SER A 226 13.21 -3.39 -17.54
CA SER A 226 14.27 -3.37 -16.52
C SER A 226 14.00 -4.45 -15.46
N VAL A 227 15.01 -5.24 -15.16
CA VAL A 227 14.95 -6.31 -14.15
C VAL A 227 16.12 -6.17 -13.19
N GLN A 228 15.83 -6.17 -11.90
CA GLN A 228 16.85 -6.24 -10.86
C GLN A 228 17.42 -7.66 -10.81
N VAL A 229 18.74 -7.78 -10.84
CA VAL A 229 19.47 -9.05 -10.77
C VAL A 229 20.39 -9.04 -9.56
N ILE A 230 20.33 -10.11 -8.77
CA ILE A 230 21.21 -10.32 -7.61
C ILE A 230 22.16 -11.46 -7.97
N LYS A 231 23.48 -11.16 -7.97
CA LYS A 231 24.56 -12.11 -8.14
C LYS A 231 25.13 -12.49 -6.78
N GLU A 232 25.13 -13.77 -6.47
CA GLU A 232 25.79 -14.35 -5.29
C GLU A 232 27.20 -14.87 -5.61
#